data_0f0410fb2956144066f693d6b46ee1da
#
_entry.id   0f0410fb2956144066f693d6b46ee1da
#
_cell.length_a   1.000
_cell.length_b   1.000
_cell.length_c   1.000
_cell.angle_alpha   90.00
_cell.angle_beta   90.00
_cell.angle_gamma   90.00
#
_symmetry.space_group_name_H-M   'P 1'
#
loop_
_entity.id
_entity.type
_entity.pdbx_description
1 polymer ?
#
loop_
_entity_poly.entity_id
_entity_poly.type
_entity_poly.pdbx_seq_one_letter_code
_entity_poly.pdbx_strand_id
1 'polypeptide(L)'
;RKVSKRQFWVARIARIYPLHIATLLGVAVIGNLLNSMGWGEGLKHFIPALFLLHPFVPRMDYFFYFDSPSWSLGCEQLFYFLFPFLALLFAKKQKLIGALLVCAVVVPVLMSMTDEANIRGYWYVNPLARFPDFLVGMLLYRVYEWCRSKKLSFFTASLLEVGAVCIFLLFYMISADLVPKVYRYYWMPISLVLLIFSLQKGFLSRILSNKYLVIGGDISYSFYLIHLWILFAYVQLAQTYDWHISLYISIPLIFAVTIGLSLL
;
A
#
# COMPACT_ATOMS: atom_id res chain seq x y z
N ARG A 1 11.90 17.20 19.68
CA ARG A 1 10.95 18.30 19.39
C ARG A 1 9.56 17.70 19.30
N LYS A 2 8.61 18.15 20.14
CA LYS A 2 7.20 17.69 20.04
C LYS A 2 6.58 18.29 18.79
N VAL A 3 6.23 17.45 17.84
CA VAL A 3 5.52 17.86 16.60
C VAL A 3 4.05 18.08 16.97
N SER A 4 3.48 19.23 16.60
CA SER A 4 2.05 19.49 16.79
C SER A 4 1.20 18.64 15.83
N LYS A 5 -0.07 18.35 16.19
CA LYS A 5 -1.00 17.63 15.30
C LYS A 5 -1.11 18.30 13.93
N ARG A 6 -1.20 19.65 13.91
CA ARG A 6 -1.27 20.43 12.66
C ARG A 6 -0.02 20.23 11.79
N GLN A 7 1.18 20.33 12.38
CA GLN A 7 2.43 20.08 11.64
C GLN A 7 2.51 18.65 11.08
N PHE A 8 2.04 17.67 11.85
CA PHE A 8 1.98 16.30 11.41
C PHE A 8 1.07 16.16 10.16
N TRP A 9 -0.17 16.67 10.22
CA TRP A 9 -1.10 16.57 9.10
C TRP A 9 -0.64 17.32 7.87
N VAL A 10 -0.15 18.54 8.02
CA VAL A 10 0.39 19.32 6.89
C VAL A 10 1.52 18.58 6.20
N ALA A 11 2.45 17.99 6.96
CA ALA A 11 3.56 17.22 6.38
C ALA A 11 3.06 15.98 5.61
N ARG A 12 1.98 15.31 6.08
CA ARG A 12 1.40 14.14 5.39
C ARG A 12 0.64 14.54 4.12
N ILE A 13 -0.15 15.60 4.19
CA ILE A 13 -0.85 16.15 3.01
C ILE A 13 0.18 16.58 1.95
N ALA A 14 1.19 17.33 2.33
CA ALA A 14 2.24 17.78 1.41
C ALA A 14 3.02 16.60 0.76
N ARG A 15 3.08 15.46 1.41
CA ARG A 15 3.71 14.26 0.86
C ARG A 15 2.83 13.53 -0.15
N ILE A 16 1.51 13.44 0.10
CA ILE A 16 0.60 12.59 -0.69
C ILE A 16 -0.03 13.37 -1.84
N TYR A 17 -0.61 14.54 -1.55
CA TYR A 17 -1.52 15.22 -2.47
C TYR A 17 -0.88 15.75 -3.75
N PRO A 18 0.34 16.29 -3.79
CA PRO A 18 0.90 16.82 -5.03
C PRO A 18 0.95 15.78 -6.15
N LEU A 19 1.48 14.60 -5.86
CA LEU A 19 1.57 13.54 -6.85
C LEU A 19 0.21 12.90 -7.13
N HIS A 20 -0.62 12.70 -6.10
CA HIS A 20 -1.98 12.19 -6.29
C HIS A 20 -2.81 13.08 -7.23
N ILE A 21 -2.79 14.40 -7.05
CA ILE A 21 -3.50 15.32 -7.95
C ILE A 21 -2.92 15.25 -9.37
N ALA A 22 -1.60 15.21 -9.51
CA ALA A 22 -0.95 15.13 -10.80
C ALA A 22 -1.35 13.85 -11.56
N THR A 23 -1.33 12.69 -10.89
CA THR A 23 -1.73 11.41 -11.50
C THR A 23 -3.22 11.36 -11.78
N LEU A 24 -4.07 11.83 -10.88
CA LEU A 24 -5.52 11.91 -11.07
C LEU A 24 -5.90 12.75 -12.28
N LEU A 25 -5.32 13.95 -12.40
CA LEU A 25 -5.54 14.84 -13.55
C LEU A 25 -4.98 14.23 -14.84
N GLY A 26 -3.79 13.63 -14.79
CA GLY A 26 -3.18 12.96 -15.94
C GLY A 26 -4.07 11.84 -16.47
N VAL A 27 -4.57 10.95 -15.62
CA VAL A 27 -5.48 9.86 -16.02
C VAL A 27 -6.80 10.41 -16.55
N ALA A 28 -7.37 11.44 -15.91
CA ALA A 28 -8.60 12.06 -16.37
C ALA A 28 -8.44 12.69 -17.76
N VAL A 29 -7.35 13.41 -18.01
CA VAL A 29 -7.07 14.02 -19.31
C VAL A 29 -6.83 12.96 -20.38
N ILE A 30 -5.96 11.99 -20.14
CA ILE A 30 -5.66 10.92 -21.11
C ILE A 30 -6.90 10.07 -21.38
N GLY A 31 -7.64 9.68 -20.34
CA GLY A 31 -8.85 8.89 -20.48
C GLY A 31 -9.92 9.59 -21.34
N ASN A 32 -10.05 10.91 -21.23
CA ASN A 32 -10.96 11.67 -22.08
C ASN A 32 -10.41 11.89 -23.50
N LEU A 33 -9.11 12.18 -23.65
CA LEU A 33 -8.48 12.31 -24.97
C LEU A 33 -8.58 11.03 -25.80
N LEU A 34 -8.51 9.87 -25.14
CA LEU A 34 -8.64 8.57 -25.78
C LEU A 34 -10.08 8.06 -25.86
N ASN A 35 -11.06 8.89 -25.53
CA ASN A 35 -12.49 8.55 -25.48
C ASN A 35 -12.83 7.31 -24.64
N SER A 36 -11.97 6.95 -23.69
CA SER A 36 -12.16 5.81 -22.79
C SER A 36 -13.00 6.14 -21.56
N MET A 37 -13.25 7.44 -21.29
CA MET A 37 -14.02 7.95 -20.16
C MET A 37 -15.03 9.00 -20.63
N GLY A 38 -16.29 8.86 -20.20
CA GLY A 38 -17.33 9.87 -20.45
C GLY A 38 -17.28 11.00 -19.43
N TRP A 39 -17.36 12.26 -19.87
CA TRP A 39 -17.32 13.43 -18.97
C TRP A 39 -18.41 13.44 -17.90
N GLY A 40 -19.63 13.00 -18.22
CA GLY A 40 -20.75 13.00 -17.28
C GLY A 40 -20.60 12.02 -16.12
N GLU A 41 -20.17 10.82 -16.39
CA GLU A 41 -19.87 9.82 -15.35
C GLU A 41 -18.56 10.13 -14.66
N GLY A 42 -17.57 10.68 -15.37
CA GLY A 42 -16.26 11.05 -14.81
C GLY A 42 -16.36 11.98 -13.61
N LEU A 43 -17.26 12.98 -13.63
CA LEU A 43 -17.37 13.94 -12.53
C LEU A 43 -17.85 13.31 -11.22
N LYS A 44 -18.76 12.34 -11.27
CA LYS A 44 -19.25 11.60 -10.09
C LYS A 44 -18.11 10.85 -9.37
N HIS A 45 -17.15 10.35 -10.11
CA HIS A 45 -16.02 9.60 -9.59
C HIS A 45 -14.83 10.50 -9.27
N PHE A 46 -14.69 11.64 -9.98
CA PHE A 46 -13.57 12.56 -9.80
C PHE A 46 -13.56 13.21 -8.41
N ILE A 47 -14.71 13.70 -7.95
CA ILE A 47 -14.79 14.37 -6.64
C ILE A 47 -14.41 13.43 -5.48
N PRO A 48 -14.98 12.21 -5.36
CA PRO A 48 -14.52 11.25 -4.35
C PRO A 48 -13.04 10.87 -4.51
N ALA A 49 -12.52 10.74 -5.74
CA ALA A 49 -11.13 10.44 -5.98
C ALA A 49 -10.21 11.58 -5.54
N LEU A 50 -10.56 12.84 -5.86
CA LEU A 50 -9.80 14.04 -5.47
C LEU A 50 -9.58 14.12 -3.96
N PHE A 51 -10.60 13.77 -3.18
CA PHE A 51 -10.54 13.78 -1.71
C PHE A 51 -10.15 12.43 -1.11
N LEU A 52 -9.74 11.45 -1.92
CA LEU A 52 -9.38 10.09 -1.48
C LEU A 52 -10.51 9.39 -0.70
N LEU A 53 -11.77 9.71 -1.04
CA LEU A 53 -12.96 9.12 -0.41
C LEU A 53 -13.53 7.94 -1.20
N HIS A 54 -13.10 7.77 -2.46
CA HIS A 54 -13.56 6.69 -3.34
C HIS A 54 -13.39 5.27 -2.75
N PRO A 55 -12.36 4.93 -1.92
CA PRO A 55 -12.22 3.59 -1.38
C PRO A 55 -13.24 3.26 -0.27
N PHE A 56 -13.95 4.26 0.25
CA PHE A 56 -15.02 4.03 1.23
C PHE A 56 -16.31 3.52 0.59
N VAL A 57 -16.47 3.71 -0.72
CA VAL A 57 -17.60 3.21 -1.49
C VAL A 57 -17.26 1.80 -1.98
N PRO A 58 -17.91 0.73 -1.50
CA PRO A 58 -17.52 -0.65 -1.79
C PRO A 58 -18.00 -1.12 -3.19
N ARG A 59 -17.75 -0.32 -4.20
CA ARG A 59 -18.14 -0.54 -5.59
C ARG A 59 -16.92 -0.47 -6.49
N MET A 60 -16.78 -1.46 -7.40
CA MET A 60 -15.66 -1.59 -8.33
C MET A 60 -15.48 -0.37 -9.22
N ASP A 61 -16.61 0.19 -9.70
CA ASP A 61 -16.66 1.40 -10.53
C ASP A 61 -16.18 2.66 -9.81
N TYR A 62 -16.20 2.70 -8.46
CA TYR A 62 -15.68 3.83 -7.69
C TYR A 62 -14.19 3.73 -7.42
N PHE A 63 -13.73 2.61 -6.87
CA PHE A 63 -12.35 2.56 -6.38
C PHE A 63 -11.30 2.28 -7.46
N PHE A 64 -11.73 1.91 -8.69
CA PHE A 64 -10.81 1.68 -9.81
C PHE A 64 -11.10 2.55 -11.04
N TYR A 65 -11.93 3.59 -10.92
CA TYR A 65 -12.34 4.41 -12.06
C TYR A 65 -11.20 5.21 -12.69
N PHE A 66 -10.42 5.91 -11.89
CA PHE A 66 -9.29 6.71 -12.35
C PHE A 66 -7.96 6.03 -12.06
N ASP A 67 -7.29 6.52 -11.04
CA ASP A 67 -5.98 6.03 -10.61
C ASP A 67 -6.17 4.85 -9.64
N SER A 68 -6.23 3.66 -10.20
CA SER A 68 -6.52 2.43 -9.44
C SER A 68 -5.62 2.23 -8.20
N PRO A 69 -4.30 2.55 -8.19
CA PRO A 69 -3.47 2.45 -6.99
C PRO A 69 -3.88 3.38 -5.85
N SER A 70 -4.56 4.48 -6.15
CA SER A 70 -4.86 5.54 -5.17
C SER A 70 -5.82 5.12 -4.04
N TRP A 71 -6.49 3.96 -4.16
CA TRP A 71 -7.30 3.44 -3.05
C TRP A 71 -6.50 3.29 -1.75
N SER A 72 -5.23 2.89 -1.85
CA SER A 72 -4.36 2.73 -0.68
C SER A 72 -4.03 4.07 -0.01
N LEU A 73 -3.98 5.16 -0.79
CA LEU A 73 -3.81 6.51 -0.24
C LEU A 73 -5.02 6.94 0.59
N GLY A 74 -6.23 6.51 0.23
CA GLY A 74 -7.42 6.72 1.06
C GLY A 74 -7.31 6.01 2.41
N CYS A 75 -6.72 4.82 2.45
CA CYS A 75 -6.38 4.14 3.70
C CYS A 75 -5.35 4.95 4.51
N GLU A 76 -4.26 5.39 3.87
CA GLU A 76 -3.23 6.19 4.53
C GLU A 76 -3.78 7.52 5.06
N GLN A 77 -4.64 8.19 4.29
CA GLN A 77 -5.27 9.44 4.73
C GLN A 77 -6.09 9.24 6.01
N LEU A 78 -6.91 8.19 6.07
CA LEU A 78 -7.67 7.85 7.26
C LEU A 78 -6.74 7.60 8.45
N PHE A 79 -5.68 6.81 8.24
CA PHE A 79 -4.73 6.45 9.30
C PHE A 79 -3.97 7.68 9.80
N TYR A 80 -3.52 8.55 8.90
CA TYR A 80 -2.84 9.80 9.28
C TYR A 80 -3.78 10.77 10.01
N PHE A 81 -5.04 10.83 9.61
CA PHE A 81 -6.02 11.64 10.32
C PHE A 81 -6.22 11.14 11.76
N LEU A 82 -6.38 9.84 11.93
CA LEU A 82 -6.66 9.21 13.22
C LEU A 82 -5.41 9.06 14.11
N PHE A 83 -4.21 8.96 13.54
CA PHE A 83 -2.98 8.61 14.28
C PHE A 83 -2.73 9.46 15.53
N PRO A 84 -2.83 10.82 15.53
CA PRO A 84 -2.55 11.61 16.71
C PRO A 84 -3.50 11.34 17.90
N PHE A 85 -4.70 10.82 17.61
CA PHE A 85 -5.67 10.44 18.62
C PHE A 85 -5.44 9.00 19.11
N LEU A 86 -5.19 8.09 18.17
CA LEU A 86 -4.92 6.68 18.45
C LEU A 86 -3.62 6.50 19.23
N ALA A 87 -2.59 7.31 18.95
CA ALA A 87 -1.35 7.29 19.72
C ALA A 87 -1.56 7.62 21.21
N LEU A 88 -2.51 8.51 21.51
CA LEU A 88 -2.90 8.82 22.89
C LEU A 88 -3.80 7.72 23.47
N LEU A 89 -4.83 7.28 22.72
CA LEU A 89 -5.77 6.25 23.16
C LEU A 89 -5.05 4.94 23.49
N PHE A 90 -4.15 4.54 22.63
CA PHE A 90 -3.35 3.30 22.75
C PHE A 90 -1.98 3.53 23.42
N ALA A 91 -1.80 4.58 24.22
CA ALA A 91 -0.58 4.80 24.98
C ALA A 91 -0.25 3.58 25.86
N LYS A 92 -1.24 2.91 26.45
CA LYS A 92 -1.08 1.64 27.15
C LYS A 92 -1.20 0.47 26.18
N LYS A 93 -0.18 -0.43 26.15
CA LYS A 93 -0.13 -1.60 25.25
C LYS A 93 -1.33 -2.53 25.42
N GLN A 94 -1.88 -2.66 26.64
CA GLN A 94 -3.03 -3.51 26.91
C GLN A 94 -4.26 -3.09 26.12
N LYS A 95 -4.52 -1.77 25.99
CA LYS A 95 -5.63 -1.26 25.18
C LYS A 95 -5.48 -1.60 23.71
N LEU A 96 -4.24 -1.47 23.19
CA LEU A 96 -3.94 -1.81 21.80
C LEU A 96 -4.10 -3.31 21.53
N ILE A 97 -3.60 -4.16 22.43
CA ILE A 97 -3.77 -5.62 22.34
C ILE A 97 -5.26 -5.98 22.43
N GLY A 98 -6.02 -5.39 23.37
CA GLY A 98 -7.46 -5.60 23.48
C GLY A 98 -8.21 -5.23 22.21
N ALA A 99 -7.90 -4.09 21.59
CA ALA A 99 -8.49 -3.70 20.30
C ALA A 99 -8.16 -4.69 19.19
N LEU A 100 -6.90 -5.16 19.10
CA LEU A 100 -6.50 -6.17 18.12
C LEU A 100 -7.20 -7.51 18.33
N LEU A 101 -7.38 -7.95 19.58
CA LEU A 101 -8.13 -9.18 19.87
C LEU A 101 -9.61 -9.05 19.46
N VAL A 102 -10.23 -7.89 19.69
CA VAL A 102 -11.59 -7.62 19.20
C VAL A 102 -11.62 -7.69 17.68
N CYS A 103 -10.68 -7.04 16.99
CA CYS A 103 -10.59 -7.11 15.54
C CYS A 103 -10.36 -8.54 15.03
N ALA A 104 -9.55 -9.35 15.73
CA ALA A 104 -9.26 -10.73 15.35
C ALA A 104 -10.49 -11.64 15.42
N VAL A 105 -11.49 -11.29 16.22
CA VAL A 105 -12.77 -12.01 16.27
C VAL A 105 -13.79 -11.41 15.32
N VAL A 106 -13.99 -10.09 15.39
CA VAL A 106 -15.06 -9.40 14.65
C VAL A 106 -14.82 -9.45 13.13
N VAL A 107 -13.58 -9.25 12.69
CA VAL A 107 -13.28 -9.20 11.25
C VAL A 107 -13.56 -10.53 10.54
N PRO A 108 -13.07 -11.69 11.00
CA PRO A 108 -13.40 -12.97 10.36
C PRO A 108 -14.91 -13.28 10.37
N VAL A 109 -15.62 -12.97 11.46
CA VAL A 109 -17.08 -13.18 11.56
C VAL A 109 -17.80 -12.35 10.51
N LEU A 110 -17.56 -11.04 10.44
CA LEU A 110 -18.20 -10.18 9.45
C LEU A 110 -17.81 -10.58 8.01
N MET A 111 -16.57 -11.00 7.81
CA MET A 111 -16.10 -11.45 6.52
C MET A 111 -16.77 -12.74 6.05
N SER A 112 -17.05 -13.68 6.96
CA SER A 112 -17.78 -14.91 6.64
C SER A 112 -19.25 -14.66 6.26
N MET A 113 -19.80 -13.53 6.68
CA MET A 113 -21.15 -13.07 6.34
C MET A 113 -21.22 -12.25 5.04
N THR A 114 -20.08 -12.00 4.40
CA THR A 114 -20.00 -11.18 3.18
C THR A 114 -19.96 -12.08 1.95
N ASP A 115 -20.79 -11.78 0.95
CA ASP A 115 -20.79 -12.46 -0.34
C ASP A 115 -19.43 -12.38 -1.02
N GLU A 116 -19.01 -13.44 -1.69
CA GLU A 116 -17.69 -13.52 -2.36
C GLU A 116 -17.47 -12.39 -3.38
N ALA A 117 -18.49 -11.99 -4.11
CA ALA A 117 -18.44 -10.89 -5.08
C ALA A 117 -18.08 -9.54 -4.42
N ASN A 118 -18.45 -9.37 -3.16
CA ASN A 118 -18.29 -8.11 -2.42
C ASN A 118 -17.03 -8.10 -1.53
N ILE A 119 -16.38 -9.25 -1.32
CA ILE A 119 -15.21 -9.36 -0.40
C ILE A 119 -14.13 -8.35 -0.76
N ARG A 120 -13.82 -8.17 -2.05
CA ARG A 120 -12.77 -7.26 -2.49
C ARG A 120 -13.07 -5.80 -2.13
N GLY A 121 -14.29 -5.33 -2.39
CA GLY A 121 -14.69 -3.96 -2.09
C GLY A 121 -14.77 -3.66 -0.60
N TYR A 122 -15.42 -4.54 0.16
CA TYR A 122 -15.63 -4.32 1.60
C TYR A 122 -14.37 -4.56 2.43
N TRP A 123 -13.53 -5.53 2.05
CA TRP A 123 -12.49 -6.02 2.95
C TRP A 123 -11.07 -5.77 2.46
N TYR A 124 -10.84 -5.63 1.17
CA TYR A 124 -9.51 -5.39 0.63
C TYR A 124 -9.23 -3.91 0.43
N VAL A 125 -10.17 -3.18 -0.18
CA VAL A 125 -9.99 -1.77 -0.56
C VAL A 125 -10.44 -0.80 0.54
N ASN A 126 -11.51 -1.13 1.27
CA ASN A 126 -12.13 -0.21 2.21
C ASN A 126 -11.19 0.17 3.37
N PRO A 127 -10.95 1.48 3.62
CA PRO A 127 -10.04 1.96 4.67
C PRO A 127 -10.42 1.51 6.09
N LEU A 128 -11.71 1.37 6.39
CA LEU A 128 -12.16 0.90 7.71
C LEU A 128 -11.80 -0.57 7.93
N ALA A 129 -11.89 -1.37 6.88
CA ALA A 129 -11.52 -2.78 6.95
C ALA A 129 -10.00 -2.99 7.04
N ARG A 130 -9.20 -2.02 6.59
CA ARG A 130 -7.74 -2.02 6.70
C ARG A 130 -7.22 -1.44 8.01
N PHE A 131 -8.11 -0.90 8.84
CA PHE A 131 -7.75 -0.32 10.12
C PHE A 131 -7.03 -1.27 11.09
N PRO A 132 -7.38 -2.57 11.19
CA PRO A 132 -6.61 -3.54 11.98
C PRO A 132 -5.15 -3.65 11.56
N ASP A 133 -4.83 -3.54 10.27
CA ASP A 133 -3.46 -3.60 9.77
C ASP A 133 -2.63 -2.42 10.32
N PHE A 134 -3.27 -1.24 10.43
CA PHE A 134 -2.65 -0.06 11.05
C PHE A 134 -2.39 -0.26 12.55
N LEU A 135 -3.34 -0.86 13.28
CA LEU A 135 -3.14 -1.20 14.69
C LEU A 135 -2.01 -2.21 14.89
N VAL A 136 -1.89 -3.20 13.99
CA VAL A 136 -0.74 -4.12 13.97
C VAL A 136 0.56 -3.35 13.80
N GLY A 137 0.61 -2.38 12.87
CA GLY A 137 1.77 -1.50 12.69
C GLY A 137 2.15 -0.72 13.97
N MET A 138 1.16 -0.22 14.70
CA MET A 138 1.40 0.45 15.99
C MET A 138 1.95 -0.50 17.06
N LEU A 139 1.52 -1.75 17.10
CA LEU A 139 2.07 -2.78 17.99
C LEU A 139 3.48 -3.15 17.57
N LEU A 140 3.69 -3.33 16.26
CA LEU A 140 5.00 -3.68 15.69
C LEU A 140 6.06 -2.64 16.03
N TYR A 141 5.71 -1.35 15.98
CA TYR A 141 6.61 -0.28 16.42
C TYR A 141 7.06 -0.44 17.89
N ARG A 142 6.17 -0.85 18.79
CA ARG A 142 6.53 -1.09 20.19
C ARG A 142 7.42 -2.29 20.39
N VAL A 143 7.17 -3.36 19.61
CA VAL A 143 8.04 -4.52 19.60
C VAL A 143 9.42 -4.15 19.05
N TYR A 144 9.48 -3.35 17.99
CA TYR A 144 10.72 -2.81 17.46
C TYR A 144 11.50 -1.99 18.51
N GLU A 145 10.84 -1.05 19.20
CA GLU A 145 11.47 -0.25 20.27
C GLU A 145 12.09 -1.15 21.37
N TRP A 146 11.45 -2.27 21.71
CA TRP A 146 12.00 -3.24 22.65
C TRP A 146 13.15 -4.04 22.04
N CYS A 147 13.03 -4.48 20.79
CA CYS A 147 14.03 -5.31 20.10
C CYS A 147 15.30 -4.52 19.75
N ARG A 148 15.20 -3.26 19.37
CA ARG A 148 16.34 -2.46 18.88
C ARG A 148 17.44 -2.31 19.90
N SER A 149 17.10 -2.31 21.20
CA SER A 149 18.06 -2.22 22.31
C SER A 149 18.83 -3.54 22.56
N LYS A 150 18.36 -4.65 22.00
CA LYS A 150 18.99 -5.96 22.20
C LYS A 150 20.24 -6.08 21.35
N LYS A 151 21.31 -6.60 21.96
CA LYS A 151 22.54 -6.94 21.24
C LYS A 151 22.29 -8.24 20.45
N LEU A 152 22.30 -8.12 19.12
CA LEU A 152 22.26 -9.26 18.22
C LEU A 152 23.60 -9.38 17.50
N SER A 153 24.17 -10.59 17.44
CA SER A 153 25.32 -10.82 16.59
C SER A 153 24.94 -10.70 15.12
N PHE A 154 25.90 -10.33 14.26
CA PHE A 154 25.69 -10.26 12.83
C PHE A 154 25.16 -11.58 12.25
N PHE A 155 25.73 -12.71 12.70
CA PHE A 155 25.29 -14.04 12.27
C PHE A 155 23.83 -14.32 12.65
N THR A 156 23.46 -14.07 13.91
CA THR A 156 22.09 -14.27 14.40
C THR A 156 21.11 -13.37 13.64
N ALA A 157 21.46 -12.10 13.41
CA ALA A 157 20.63 -11.17 12.68
C ALA A 157 20.44 -11.63 11.21
N SER A 158 21.49 -12.09 10.55
CA SER A 158 21.43 -12.64 9.19
C SER A 158 20.54 -13.88 9.10
N LEU A 159 20.65 -14.79 10.07
CA LEU A 159 19.80 -15.98 10.14
C LEU A 159 18.32 -15.61 10.32
N LEU A 160 18.02 -14.60 11.16
CA LEU A 160 16.67 -14.10 11.34
C LEU A 160 16.12 -13.46 10.06
N GLU A 161 16.93 -12.69 9.31
CA GLU A 161 16.53 -12.08 8.03
C GLU A 161 16.18 -13.15 6.99
N VAL A 162 17.06 -14.15 6.81
CA VAL A 162 16.80 -15.27 5.90
C VAL A 162 15.59 -16.07 6.35
N GLY A 163 15.49 -16.38 7.64
CA GLY A 163 14.35 -17.11 8.21
C GLY A 163 13.02 -16.38 7.99
N ALA A 164 12.98 -15.05 8.17
CA ALA A 164 11.78 -14.25 7.92
C ALA A 164 11.35 -14.28 6.45
N VAL A 165 12.30 -14.20 5.52
CA VAL A 165 12.03 -14.34 4.07
C VAL A 165 11.54 -15.74 3.74
N CYS A 166 12.19 -16.78 4.27
CA CYS A 166 11.76 -18.16 4.05
C CYS A 166 10.35 -18.43 4.58
N ILE A 167 10.00 -17.91 5.77
CA ILE A 167 8.66 -18.03 6.34
C ILE A 167 7.65 -17.31 5.44
N PHE A 168 7.97 -16.13 4.94
CA PHE A 168 7.09 -15.41 4.01
C PHE A 168 6.85 -16.19 2.71
N LEU A 169 7.91 -16.70 2.09
CA LEU A 169 7.83 -17.50 0.86
C LEU A 169 7.07 -18.81 1.08
N LEU A 170 7.33 -19.50 2.18
CA LEU A 170 6.61 -20.71 2.54
C LEU A 170 5.12 -20.45 2.73
N PHE A 171 4.79 -19.39 3.46
CA PHE A 171 3.39 -18.98 3.62
C PHE A 171 2.74 -18.67 2.28
N TYR A 172 3.44 -17.96 1.38
CA TYR A 172 2.97 -17.66 0.03
C TYR A 172 2.68 -18.94 -0.77
N MET A 173 3.63 -19.89 -0.77
CA MET A 173 3.48 -21.16 -1.50
C MET A 173 2.30 -22.01 -0.98
N ILE A 174 2.14 -22.09 0.34
CA ILE A 174 1.04 -22.87 0.95
C ILE A 174 -0.30 -22.19 0.72
N SER A 175 -0.35 -20.85 0.71
CA SER A 175 -1.59 -20.10 0.60
C SER A 175 -2.00 -19.77 -0.82
N ALA A 176 -1.18 -20.09 -1.84
CA ALA A 176 -1.42 -19.72 -3.23
C ALA A 176 -2.77 -20.22 -3.75
N ASP A 177 -3.16 -21.46 -3.40
CA ASP A 177 -4.41 -22.08 -3.82
C ASP A 177 -5.62 -21.64 -2.96
N LEU A 178 -5.38 -20.94 -1.85
CA LEU A 178 -6.41 -20.51 -0.92
C LEU A 178 -6.84 -19.03 -1.11
N VAL A 179 -6.22 -18.34 -2.06
CA VAL A 179 -6.61 -16.98 -2.46
C VAL A 179 -7.99 -17.05 -3.18
N PRO A 180 -8.94 -16.17 -2.87
CA PRO A 180 -8.82 -14.87 -2.21
C PRO A 180 -9.03 -14.85 -0.69
N LYS A 181 -9.37 -15.98 -0.07
CA LYS A 181 -9.76 -16.01 1.36
C LYS A 181 -8.59 -15.73 2.32
N VAL A 182 -7.35 -15.93 1.88
CA VAL A 182 -6.14 -15.91 2.73
C VAL A 182 -5.34 -14.60 2.62
N TYR A 183 -5.60 -13.74 1.62
CA TYR A 183 -4.83 -12.50 1.45
C TYR A 183 -4.80 -11.60 2.71
N ARG A 184 -5.79 -11.73 3.59
CA ARG A 184 -5.86 -11.01 4.85
C ARG A 184 -4.84 -11.48 5.88
N TYR A 185 -4.35 -12.69 5.77
CA TYR A 185 -3.39 -13.24 6.74
C TYR A 185 -1.93 -12.94 6.37
N TYR A 186 -1.67 -12.37 5.18
CA TYR A 186 -0.32 -11.95 4.78
C TYR A 186 0.31 -10.92 5.73
N TRP A 187 -0.48 -10.20 6.52
CA TRP A 187 0.05 -9.30 7.52
C TRP A 187 0.94 -9.99 8.54
N MET A 188 0.73 -11.27 8.84
CA MET A 188 1.56 -12.02 9.79
C MET A 188 3.01 -12.15 9.31
N PRO A 189 3.29 -12.82 8.17
CA PRO A 189 4.67 -12.97 7.68
C PRO A 189 5.28 -11.62 7.25
N ILE A 190 4.49 -10.68 6.70
CA ILE A 190 4.97 -9.34 6.36
C ILE A 190 5.39 -8.58 7.62
N SER A 191 4.64 -8.66 8.72
CA SER A 191 5.02 -8.04 9.99
C SER A 191 6.33 -8.57 10.53
N LEU A 192 6.58 -9.87 10.39
CA LEU A 192 7.85 -10.49 10.79
C LEU A 192 9.00 -9.94 9.93
N VAL A 193 8.85 -9.92 8.61
CA VAL A 193 9.85 -9.34 7.71
C VAL A 193 10.11 -7.88 8.07
N LEU A 194 9.09 -7.04 8.20
CA LEU A 194 9.23 -5.63 8.56
C LEU A 194 9.97 -5.45 9.88
N LEU A 195 9.63 -6.24 10.91
CA LEU A 195 10.29 -6.15 12.21
C LEU A 195 11.77 -6.48 12.13
N ILE A 196 12.12 -7.59 11.50
CA ILE A 196 13.51 -8.07 11.44
C ILE A 196 14.37 -7.13 10.60
N PHE A 197 13.88 -6.72 9.42
CA PHE A 197 14.63 -5.81 8.53
C PHE A 197 14.72 -4.39 9.09
N SER A 198 13.75 -3.93 9.91
CA SER A 198 13.84 -2.63 10.58
C SER A 198 15.00 -2.52 11.57
N LEU A 199 15.50 -3.65 12.07
CA LEU A 199 16.67 -3.66 12.96
C LEU A 199 17.98 -3.37 12.24
N GLN A 200 18.06 -3.57 10.92
CA GLN A 200 19.22 -3.26 10.05
C GLN A 200 20.54 -3.87 10.52
N LYS A 201 20.52 -5.10 11.04
CA LYS A 201 21.70 -5.73 11.69
C LYS A 201 22.28 -6.90 10.90
N GLY A 202 21.59 -7.44 9.90
CA GLY A 202 22.01 -8.65 9.19
C GLY A 202 22.59 -8.39 7.80
N PHE A 203 22.86 -9.48 7.09
CA PHE A 203 23.48 -9.49 5.77
C PHE A 203 22.57 -8.91 4.67
N LEU A 204 21.29 -9.33 4.63
CA LEU A 204 20.34 -8.83 3.63
C LEU A 204 20.05 -7.34 3.83
N SER A 205 19.91 -6.88 5.06
CA SER A 205 19.77 -5.45 5.36
C SER A 205 20.96 -4.65 4.84
N ARG A 206 22.19 -5.18 4.94
CA ARG A 206 23.39 -4.53 4.42
C ARG A 206 23.36 -4.42 2.89
N ILE A 207 22.90 -5.46 2.19
CA ILE A 207 22.71 -5.42 0.73
C ILE A 207 21.64 -4.36 0.37
N LEU A 208 20.50 -4.39 1.04
CA LEU A 208 19.39 -3.47 0.80
C LEU A 208 19.74 -2.01 1.12
N SER A 209 20.75 -1.78 1.94
CA SER A 209 21.29 -0.43 2.23
C SER A 209 22.19 0.12 1.12
N ASN A 210 22.35 -0.59 -0.02
CA ASN A 210 23.06 -0.06 -1.17
C ASN A 210 22.31 1.18 -1.70
N LYS A 211 23.10 2.22 -2.08
CA LYS A 211 22.53 3.51 -2.52
C LYS A 211 21.52 3.42 -3.65
N TYR A 212 21.69 2.51 -4.59
CA TYR A 212 20.76 2.33 -5.73
C TYR A 212 19.43 1.71 -5.27
N LEU A 213 19.48 0.75 -4.32
CA LEU A 213 18.28 0.16 -3.75
C LEU A 213 17.54 1.14 -2.84
N VAL A 214 18.26 2.00 -2.12
CA VAL A 214 17.67 3.08 -1.32
C VAL A 214 16.95 4.08 -2.23
N ILE A 215 17.57 4.51 -3.34
CA ILE A 215 16.90 5.36 -4.33
C ILE A 215 15.63 4.67 -4.86
N GLY A 216 15.69 3.37 -5.18
CA GLY A 216 14.52 2.58 -5.57
C GLY A 216 13.42 2.60 -4.52
N GLY A 217 13.77 2.55 -3.24
CA GLY A 217 12.84 2.73 -2.11
C GLY A 217 12.24 4.14 -2.06
N ASP A 218 13.04 5.17 -2.25
CA ASP A 218 12.59 6.57 -2.20
C ASP A 218 11.59 6.89 -3.32
N ILE A 219 11.81 6.38 -4.53
CA ILE A 219 10.92 6.58 -5.68
C ILE A 219 9.73 5.61 -5.70
N SER A 220 9.68 4.61 -4.82
CA SER A 220 8.65 3.55 -4.83
C SER A 220 7.23 4.09 -4.76
N TYR A 221 7.01 5.18 -4.05
CA TYR A 221 5.73 5.85 -3.96
C TYR A 221 5.30 6.46 -5.31
N SER A 222 6.19 7.19 -5.97
CA SER A 222 5.93 7.75 -7.30
C SER A 222 5.72 6.64 -8.32
N PHE A 223 6.58 5.62 -8.30
CA PHE A 223 6.45 4.44 -9.14
C PHE A 223 5.09 3.76 -8.98
N TYR A 224 4.65 3.55 -7.72
CA TYR A 224 3.37 2.92 -7.41
C TYR A 224 2.16 3.69 -7.97
N LEU A 225 2.18 5.00 -7.98
CA LEU A 225 1.08 5.80 -8.55
C LEU A 225 1.14 5.87 -10.07
N ILE A 226 2.33 5.95 -10.66
CA ILE A 226 2.51 6.22 -12.09
C ILE A 226 2.42 4.93 -12.94
N HIS A 227 2.80 3.76 -12.41
CA HIS A 227 2.99 2.55 -13.22
C HIS A 227 1.74 2.10 -14.00
N LEU A 228 0.55 2.13 -13.39
CA LEU A 228 -0.69 1.76 -14.08
C LEU A 228 -1.09 2.81 -15.11
N TRP A 229 -0.79 4.07 -14.86
CA TRP A 229 -1.00 5.15 -15.79
C TRP A 229 -0.19 4.97 -17.08
N ILE A 230 1.10 4.65 -16.96
CA ILE A 230 1.97 4.37 -18.11
C ILE A 230 1.51 3.10 -18.83
N LEU A 231 1.16 2.04 -18.10
CA LEU A 231 0.62 0.82 -18.68
C LEU A 231 -0.67 1.10 -19.46
N PHE A 232 -1.60 1.86 -18.90
CA PHE A 232 -2.85 2.23 -19.56
C PHE A 232 -2.59 3.03 -20.85
N ALA A 233 -1.74 4.06 -20.78
CA ALA A 233 -1.37 4.85 -21.95
C ALA A 233 -0.74 3.98 -23.05
N TYR A 234 0.17 3.09 -22.68
CA TYR A 234 0.79 2.15 -23.61
C TYR A 234 -0.26 1.24 -24.29
N VAL A 235 -1.16 0.63 -23.52
CA VAL A 235 -2.19 -0.26 -24.07
C VAL A 235 -3.11 0.49 -25.03
N GLN A 236 -3.53 1.70 -24.70
CA GLN A 236 -4.39 2.52 -25.56
C GLN A 236 -3.68 2.92 -26.86
N LEU A 237 -2.42 3.35 -26.79
CA LEU A 237 -1.62 3.66 -27.95
C LEU A 237 -1.37 2.42 -28.84
N ALA A 238 -1.06 1.28 -28.23
CA ALA A 238 -0.85 0.05 -28.95
C ALA A 238 -2.11 -0.39 -29.71
N GLN A 239 -3.30 -0.24 -29.11
CA GLN A 239 -4.57 -0.53 -29.77
C GLN A 239 -4.89 0.48 -30.89
N THR A 240 -4.62 1.77 -30.66
CA THR A 240 -4.94 2.82 -31.64
C THR A 240 -4.07 2.72 -32.89
N TYR A 241 -2.79 2.39 -32.72
CA TYR A 241 -1.80 2.33 -33.82
C TYR A 241 -1.44 0.92 -34.26
N ASP A 242 -2.18 -0.10 -33.79
CA ASP A 242 -1.98 -1.51 -34.11
C ASP A 242 -0.53 -1.99 -33.87
N TRP A 243 0.03 -1.64 -32.72
CA TRP A 243 1.39 -2.00 -32.37
C TRP A 243 1.51 -3.46 -31.92
N HIS A 244 2.22 -4.25 -32.71
CA HIS A 244 2.54 -5.65 -32.39
C HIS A 244 3.92 -5.81 -31.74
N ILE A 245 4.21 -5.03 -30.68
CA ILE A 245 5.49 -5.09 -30.00
C ILE A 245 5.48 -6.28 -29.03
N SER A 246 6.54 -7.12 -29.12
CA SER A 246 6.69 -8.26 -28.19
C SER A 246 6.69 -7.82 -26.74
N LEU A 247 6.06 -8.60 -25.87
CA LEU A 247 6.04 -8.37 -24.42
C LEU A 247 7.45 -8.31 -23.81
N TYR A 248 8.42 -9.02 -24.38
CA TYR A 248 9.82 -8.96 -23.97
C TYR A 248 10.46 -7.58 -24.14
N ILE A 249 9.93 -6.74 -25.04
CA ILE A 249 10.37 -5.35 -25.26
C ILE A 249 9.46 -4.39 -24.51
N SER A 250 8.16 -4.58 -24.57
CA SER A 250 7.17 -3.68 -23.96
C SER A 250 7.32 -3.58 -22.46
N ILE A 251 7.47 -4.71 -21.76
CA ILE A 251 7.58 -4.72 -20.30
C ILE A 251 8.81 -3.95 -19.81
N PRO A 252 10.04 -4.21 -20.29
CA PRO A 252 11.20 -3.41 -19.90
C PRO A 252 11.07 -1.93 -20.26
N LEU A 253 10.46 -1.60 -21.40
CA LEU A 253 10.23 -0.22 -21.80
C LEU A 253 9.29 0.52 -20.84
N ILE A 254 8.14 -0.06 -20.55
CA ILE A 254 7.14 0.48 -19.59
C ILE A 254 7.82 0.69 -18.22
N PHE A 255 8.58 -0.30 -17.76
CA PHE A 255 9.29 -0.23 -16.50
C PHE A 255 10.34 0.89 -16.49
N ALA A 256 11.14 1.01 -17.54
CA ALA A 256 12.15 2.06 -17.67
C ALA A 256 11.53 3.46 -17.71
N VAL A 257 10.44 3.65 -18.48
CA VAL A 257 9.70 4.92 -18.54
C VAL A 257 9.10 5.27 -17.17
N THR A 258 8.52 4.29 -16.49
CA THR A 258 7.95 4.50 -15.15
C THR A 258 9.02 4.91 -14.14
N ILE A 259 10.19 4.25 -14.14
CA ILE A 259 11.33 4.66 -13.29
C ILE A 259 11.78 6.08 -13.65
N GLY A 260 11.98 6.37 -14.94
CA GLY A 260 12.41 7.69 -15.38
C GLY A 260 11.50 8.82 -14.90
N LEU A 261 10.18 8.63 -15.03
CA LEU A 261 9.19 9.61 -14.55
C LEU A 261 9.10 9.65 -13.01
N SER A 262 9.44 8.57 -12.33
CA SER A 262 9.40 8.52 -10.86
C SER A 262 10.61 9.22 -10.22
N LEU A 263 11.66 9.51 -10.98
CA LEU A 263 12.86 10.23 -10.55
C LEU A 263 12.71 11.76 -10.68
N LEU A 264 11.71 12.24 -11.41
CA LEU A 264 11.39 13.68 -11.57
C LEU A 264 10.59 14.18 -10.36
#